data_7203cf039813a600e9ed639a1f60915f
#
_entry.id   7203cf039813a600e9ed639a1f60915f
#
_cell.length_a   1.000
_cell.length_b   1.000
_cell.length_c   1.000
_cell.angle_alpha   90.00
_cell.angle_beta   90.00
_cell.angle_gamma   90.00
#
_symmetry.space_group_name_H-M   'P 1'
#
loop_
_entity.id
_entity.type
_entity.pdbx_description
1 polymer ?
#
loop_
_entity_poly.entity_id
_entity_poly.type
_entity_poly.pdbx_seq_one_letter_code
_entity_poly.pdbx_strand_id
1 'polypeptide(L)'
;MCRPLIIFSIIFSFFNSNLAAMEKKPYHHIYKDGKLFAFRNLEGGPKRDPNFKWNWKLFREEKKKLKIDYPPEHIIDRQVVLKNLEKHKSDSYVMWLDHASFIIKLGNTTIITDPVFENYYGYLGFGTKKYIEPPLKLKELPEINVFLLSHNHLDHMSQQTINKFPYKNTKVLVPLKLGKYFTKNGYQKDKVKE
;
A
#
# COMPACT_ATOMS: atom_id res chain seq x y z
N MET A 1 77.57 -14.95 -12.24
CA MET A 1 76.94 -14.39 -11.05
C MET A 1 75.46 -14.29 -11.25
N CYS A 2 74.73 -15.32 -10.88
CA CYS A 2 73.25 -15.33 -10.94
C CYS A 2 72.72 -15.00 -9.54
N ARG A 3 71.91 -13.93 -9.47
CA ARG A 3 71.15 -13.56 -8.26
C ARG A 3 69.81 -14.34 -8.25
N PRO A 4 69.42 -14.97 -7.14
CA PRO A 4 68.12 -15.62 -7.06
C PRO A 4 67.03 -14.59 -6.83
N LEU A 5 65.97 -14.72 -7.62
CA LEU A 5 64.73 -13.98 -7.48
C LEU A 5 63.96 -14.56 -6.28
N ILE A 6 63.78 -13.77 -5.23
CA ILE A 6 62.94 -14.13 -4.09
C ILE A 6 61.49 -13.77 -4.47
N ILE A 7 60.67 -14.81 -4.75
CA ILE A 7 59.24 -14.66 -4.96
C ILE A 7 58.58 -14.61 -3.59
N PHE A 8 58.10 -13.42 -3.19
CA PHE A 8 57.22 -13.27 -2.02
C PHE A 8 55.82 -13.68 -2.40
N SER A 9 55.44 -14.92 -2.03
CA SER A 9 54.06 -15.35 -2.06
C SER A 9 53.30 -14.65 -0.93
N ILE A 10 52.53 -13.61 -1.27
CA ILE A 10 51.55 -13.03 -0.35
C ILE A 10 50.34 -13.97 -0.35
N ILE A 11 50.23 -14.79 0.67
CA ILE A 11 49.03 -15.59 0.96
C ILE A 11 47.99 -14.58 1.50
N PHE A 12 47.09 -14.14 0.64
CA PHE A 12 45.85 -13.44 1.06
C PHE A 12 44.95 -14.49 1.72
N SER A 13 45.04 -14.65 3.03
CA SER A 13 44.04 -15.32 3.83
C SER A 13 42.74 -14.51 3.74
N PHE A 14 41.83 -14.92 2.85
CA PHE A 14 40.44 -14.47 2.92
C PHE A 14 39.84 -15.02 4.24
N PHE A 15 39.94 -14.23 5.29
CA PHE A 15 39.04 -14.36 6.42
C PHE A 15 37.64 -14.05 5.89
N ASN A 16 36.90 -15.11 5.52
CA ASN A 16 35.47 -15.03 5.43
C ASN A 16 34.93 -14.76 6.84
N SER A 17 34.95 -13.51 7.23
CA SER A 17 34.11 -13.03 8.31
C SER A 17 32.68 -13.05 7.79
N ASN A 18 32.02 -14.20 7.93
CA ASN A 18 30.57 -14.27 8.01
C ASN A 18 30.14 -13.50 9.28
N LEU A 19 30.35 -12.19 9.27
CA LEU A 19 29.50 -11.29 10.02
C LEU A 19 28.15 -11.35 9.30
N ALA A 20 27.32 -12.37 9.68
CA ALA A 20 25.89 -12.24 9.56
C ALA A 20 25.58 -10.92 10.26
N ALA A 21 25.39 -9.87 9.45
CA ALA A 21 24.93 -8.58 9.96
C ALA A 21 23.66 -8.93 10.72
N MET A 22 23.73 -8.95 12.05
CA MET A 22 22.55 -9.08 12.90
C MET A 22 21.66 -7.93 12.46
N GLU A 23 20.65 -8.27 11.70
CA GLU A 23 19.68 -7.31 11.16
C GLU A 23 19.11 -6.60 12.37
N LYS A 24 19.57 -5.36 12.58
CA LYS A 24 19.27 -4.60 13.80
C LYS A 24 17.77 -4.36 13.79
N LYS A 25 17.04 -5.11 14.62
CA LYS A 25 15.58 -5.01 14.69
C LYS A 25 15.19 -3.55 14.86
N PRO A 26 14.34 -3.00 13.98
CA PRO A 26 13.99 -1.58 14.05
C PRO A 26 13.42 -1.21 15.43
N TYR A 27 13.81 -0.06 15.96
CA TYR A 27 13.38 0.41 17.29
C TYR A 27 11.86 0.44 17.49
N HIS A 28 11.11 0.77 16.44
CA HIS A 28 9.65 0.83 16.48
C HIS A 28 8.95 -0.54 16.43
N HIS A 29 9.71 -1.63 16.26
CA HIS A 29 9.18 -2.98 16.29
C HIS A 29 9.22 -3.55 17.72
N ILE A 30 8.10 -4.05 18.22
CA ILE A 30 7.99 -4.74 19.49
C ILE A 30 7.92 -6.24 19.23
N TYR A 31 8.88 -6.99 19.76
CA TYR A 31 8.94 -8.44 19.64
C TYR A 31 8.52 -9.11 20.95
N LYS A 32 7.76 -10.20 20.85
CA LYS A 32 7.43 -11.11 21.94
C LYS A 32 7.72 -12.53 21.48
N ASP A 33 8.45 -13.30 22.28
CA ASP A 33 8.87 -14.68 21.97
C ASP A 33 9.53 -14.80 20.57
N GLY A 34 10.41 -13.83 20.23
CA GLY A 34 11.10 -13.78 18.93
C GLY A 34 10.24 -13.38 17.74
N LYS A 35 8.93 -13.21 17.91
CA LYS A 35 7.98 -12.82 16.83
C LYS A 35 7.61 -11.34 16.94
N LEU A 36 7.47 -10.67 15.78
CA LEU A 36 6.96 -9.30 15.74
C LEU A 36 5.52 -9.28 16.27
N PHE A 37 5.34 -8.61 17.42
CA PHE A 37 4.08 -8.54 18.14
C PHE A 37 3.29 -7.27 17.85
N ALA A 38 3.97 -6.11 17.91
CA ALA A 38 3.34 -4.81 17.75
C ALA A 38 4.35 -3.77 17.23
N PHE A 39 3.85 -2.58 16.95
CA PHE A 39 4.63 -1.40 16.60
C PHE A 39 4.47 -0.33 17.67
N ARG A 40 5.46 0.54 17.84
CA ARG A 40 5.36 1.75 18.66
C ARG A 40 5.66 2.97 17.80
N ASN A 41 5.11 4.11 18.16
CA ASN A 41 5.49 5.38 17.55
C ASN A 41 6.93 5.73 17.95
N LEU A 42 7.72 6.22 17.01
CA LEU A 42 9.12 6.60 17.23
C LEU A 42 9.25 7.69 18.29
N GLU A 43 8.32 8.63 18.31
CA GLU A 43 8.31 9.82 19.18
C GLU A 43 7.44 9.66 20.43
N GLY A 44 7.03 8.45 20.75
CA GLY A 44 6.17 8.20 21.89
C GLY A 44 4.78 8.84 21.79
N GLY A 45 4.21 8.86 20.56
CA GLY A 45 2.91 9.50 20.27
C GLY A 45 1.81 9.22 21.29
N PRO A 46 0.69 9.93 21.24
CA PRO A 46 -0.31 9.95 22.30
C PRO A 46 -0.75 8.55 22.66
N LYS A 47 -0.65 8.21 23.93
CA LYS A 47 -1.21 6.95 24.44
C LYS A 47 -2.71 7.00 24.24
N ARG A 48 -3.27 5.93 23.69
CA ARG A 48 -4.72 5.79 23.63
C ARG A 48 -5.28 5.94 25.05
N ASP A 49 -6.28 6.83 25.21
CA ASP A 49 -6.99 6.95 26.47
C ASP A 49 -7.54 5.58 26.86
N PRO A 50 -7.13 4.98 28.00
CA PRO A 50 -7.61 3.67 28.42
C PRO A 50 -9.11 3.66 28.68
N ASN A 51 -9.71 4.83 28.95
CA ASN A 51 -11.15 4.99 29.16
C ASN A 51 -11.92 5.26 27.87
N PHE A 52 -11.24 5.41 26.74
CA PHE A 52 -11.90 5.63 25.45
C PHE A 52 -12.79 4.42 25.10
N LYS A 53 -14.10 4.64 25.11
CA LYS A 53 -15.10 3.68 24.64
C LYS A 53 -15.73 4.21 23.36
N TRP A 54 -15.64 3.41 22.31
CA TRP A 54 -16.30 3.75 21.04
C TRP A 54 -17.82 3.72 21.23
N ASN A 55 -18.49 4.84 21.00
CA ASN A 55 -19.93 4.95 21.11
C ASN A 55 -20.60 4.79 19.72
N TRP A 56 -20.97 3.57 19.38
CA TRP A 56 -21.64 3.24 18.13
C TRP A 56 -22.99 3.96 17.94
N LYS A 57 -23.71 4.23 19.03
CA LYS A 57 -25.00 4.95 18.97
C LYS A 57 -24.77 6.39 18.54
N LEU A 58 -23.83 7.08 19.21
CA LEU A 58 -23.47 8.45 18.86
C LEU A 58 -22.95 8.56 17.42
N PHE A 59 -22.07 7.64 17.01
CA PHE A 59 -21.57 7.59 15.65
C PHE A 59 -22.70 7.44 14.60
N ARG A 60 -23.69 6.58 14.85
CA ARG A 60 -24.82 6.41 13.94
C ARG A 60 -25.71 7.64 13.90
N GLU A 61 -25.94 8.32 15.03
CA GLU A 61 -26.74 9.52 15.12
C GLU A 61 -26.08 10.68 14.38
N GLU A 62 -24.78 10.88 14.59
CA GLU A 62 -24.00 11.88 13.86
C GLU A 62 -23.99 11.59 12.34
N LYS A 63 -23.82 10.34 11.94
CA LYS A 63 -23.87 9.95 10.53
C LYS A 63 -25.23 10.19 9.88
N LYS A 64 -26.34 10.02 10.61
CA LYS A 64 -27.67 10.33 10.10
C LYS A 64 -27.89 11.84 9.90
N LYS A 65 -27.23 12.68 10.68
CA LYS A 65 -27.29 14.15 10.54
C LYS A 65 -26.49 14.66 9.34
N LEU A 66 -25.48 13.91 8.90
CA LEU A 66 -24.69 14.23 7.71
C LEU A 66 -25.48 13.94 6.43
N LYS A 67 -26.39 14.83 6.07
CA LYS A 67 -26.88 14.91 4.69
C LYS A 67 -25.79 15.59 3.87
N ILE A 68 -24.99 14.80 3.16
CA ILE A 68 -24.02 15.33 2.21
C ILE A 68 -24.78 15.50 0.90
N ASP A 69 -25.06 16.75 0.58
CA ASP A 69 -25.52 17.17 -0.72
C ASP A 69 -24.30 17.73 -1.46
N TYR A 70 -23.84 17.01 -2.47
CA TYR A 70 -22.72 17.43 -3.30
C TYR A 70 -23.25 17.86 -4.66
N PRO A 71 -22.74 18.97 -5.20
CA PRO A 71 -23.15 19.46 -6.50
C PRO A 71 -22.90 18.40 -7.58
N PRO A 72 -23.85 18.14 -8.50
CA PRO A 72 -23.70 17.16 -9.56
C PRO A 72 -22.44 17.33 -10.40
N GLU A 73 -21.97 18.57 -10.57
CA GLU A 73 -20.76 18.95 -11.29
C GLU A 73 -19.46 18.47 -10.63
N HIS A 74 -19.51 18.02 -9.37
CA HIS A 74 -18.35 17.37 -8.72
C HIS A 74 -18.09 15.96 -9.22
N ILE A 75 -19.06 15.38 -9.95
CA ILE A 75 -18.92 14.04 -10.53
C ILE A 75 -18.59 14.20 -12.02
N ILE A 76 -17.36 13.87 -12.38
CA ILE A 76 -16.94 13.86 -13.77
C ILE A 76 -17.49 12.58 -14.43
N ASP A 77 -18.17 12.73 -15.58
CA ASP A 77 -18.65 11.59 -16.35
C ASP A 77 -17.51 10.62 -16.70
N ARG A 78 -17.77 9.31 -16.54
CA ARG A 78 -16.78 8.27 -16.76
C ARG A 78 -16.20 8.27 -18.18
N GLN A 79 -16.98 8.59 -19.21
CA GLN A 79 -16.50 8.65 -20.58
C GLN A 79 -15.51 9.81 -20.76
N VAL A 80 -15.75 10.93 -20.08
CA VAL A 80 -14.82 12.06 -20.03
C VAL A 80 -13.51 11.66 -19.36
N VAL A 81 -13.59 10.92 -18.24
CA VAL A 81 -12.40 10.41 -17.53
C VAL A 81 -11.57 9.49 -18.45
N LEU A 82 -12.21 8.52 -19.11
CA LEU A 82 -11.55 7.58 -20.02
C LEU A 82 -10.89 8.32 -21.20
N LYS A 83 -11.58 9.29 -21.80
CA LYS A 83 -11.03 10.13 -22.87
C LYS A 83 -9.83 10.93 -22.40
N ASN A 84 -9.87 11.48 -21.20
CA ASN A 84 -8.75 12.23 -20.63
C ASN A 84 -7.55 11.32 -20.34
N LEU A 85 -7.76 10.11 -19.82
CA LEU A 85 -6.69 9.15 -19.60
C LEU A 85 -5.99 8.76 -20.91
N GLU A 86 -6.75 8.52 -21.98
CA GLU A 86 -6.17 8.23 -23.29
C GLU A 86 -5.42 9.44 -23.86
N LYS A 87 -5.99 10.64 -23.76
CA LYS A 87 -5.37 11.89 -24.22
C LYS A 87 -4.04 12.16 -23.50
N HIS A 88 -3.97 11.91 -22.21
CA HIS A 88 -2.81 12.20 -21.34
C HIS A 88 -1.97 10.96 -21.02
N LYS A 89 -2.11 9.87 -21.79
CA LYS A 89 -1.41 8.61 -21.52
C LYS A 89 0.12 8.72 -21.49
N SER A 90 0.69 9.71 -22.17
CA SER A 90 2.13 9.98 -22.19
C SER A 90 2.58 11.00 -21.15
N ASP A 91 1.64 11.67 -20.50
CA ASP A 91 1.92 12.74 -19.54
C ASP A 91 2.11 12.19 -18.12
N SER A 92 2.72 12.98 -17.26
CA SER A 92 2.65 12.76 -15.80
C SER A 92 1.37 13.39 -15.28
N TYR A 93 0.64 12.64 -14.45
CA TYR A 93 -0.62 13.11 -13.86
C TYR A 93 -0.89 12.51 -12.49
N VAL A 94 -1.78 13.15 -11.74
CA VAL A 94 -2.41 12.62 -10.53
C VAL A 94 -3.91 12.60 -10.77
N MET A 95 -4.53 11.46 -10.52
CA MET A 95 -5.97 11.27 -10.61
C MET A 95 -6.49 10.77 -9.27
N TRP A 96 -7.42 11.50 -8.67
CA TRP A 96 -8.12 11.06 -7.49
C TRP A 96 -9.24 10.08 -7.86
N LEU A 97 -9.28 8.93 -7.24
CA LEU A 97 -10.31 7.92 -7.46
C LEU A 97 -11.42 8.02 -6.42
N ASP A 98 -11.04 8.14 -5.15
CA ASP A 98 -11.93 8.20 -4.01
C ASP A 98 -11.09 8.22 -2.71
N HIS A 99 -11.57 8.84 -1.63
CA HIS A 99 -10.95 8.81 -0.28
C HIS A 99 -9.42 8.99 -0.35
N ALA A 100 -8.65 7.96 -0.04
CA ALA A 100 -7.18 7.95 -0.14
C ALA A 100 -6.66 7.24 -1.41
N SER A 101 -7.55 6.91 -2.35
CA SER A 101 -7.22 6.19 -3.57
C SER A 101 -6.83 7.17 -4.69
N PHE A 102 -5.60 7.04 -5.18
CA PHE A 102 -5.07 7.85 -6.30
C PHE A 102 -4.40 6.97 -7.33
N ILE A 103 -4.46 7.39 -8.59
CA ILE A 103 -3.52 6.97 -9.63
C ILE A 103 -2.53 8.11 -9.83
N ILE A 104 -1.24 7.80 -9.75
CA ILE A 104 -0.15 8.75 -9.93
C ILE A 104 0.74 8.21 -11.04
N LYS A 105 0.83 8.91 -12.15
CA LYS A 105 1.74 8.59 -13.25
C LYS A 105 2.91 9.56 -13.26
N LEU A 106 4.11 9.01 -13.20
CA LEU A 106 5.37 9.76 -13.25
C LEU A 106 6.27 9.12 -14.32
N GLY A 107 6.35 9.77 -15.48
CA GLY A 107 7.02 9.21 -16.65
C GLY A 107 6.42 7.84 -17.02
N ASN A 108 7.23 6.79 -16.99
CA ASN A 108 6.81 5.42 -17.34
C ASN A 108 6.29 4.61 -16.14
N THR A 109 6.20 5.20 -14.95
CA THR A 109 5.75 4.51 -13.75
C THR A 109 4.37 4.97 -13.34
N THR A 110 3.43 4.04 -13.25
CA THR A 110 2.07 4.28 -12.75
C THR A 110 1.90 3.62 -11.39
N ILE A 111 1.48 4.40 -10.43
CA ILE A 111 1.31 4.01 -9.03
C ILE A 111 -0.18 4.09 -8.69
N ILE A 112 -0.69 3.12 -7.95
CA ILE A 112 -2.02 3.22 -7.32
C ILE A 112 -1.87 3.18 -5.80
N THR A 113 -2.61 4.04 -5.08
CA THR A 113 -2.60 4.07 -3.62
C THR A 113 -3.94 3.63 -3.06
N ASP A 114 -3.93 2.83 -2.02
CA ASP A 114 -5.10 2.43 -1.20
C ASP A 114 -6.40 2.17 -1.99
N PRO A 115 -6.39 1.38 -3.08
CA PRO A 115 -7.54 1.26 -3.95
C PRO A 115 -8.67 0.44 -3.32
N VAL A 116 -9.86 1.04 -3.26
CA VAL A 116 -11.11 0.40 -2.85
C VAL A 116 -12.15 0.63 -3.93
N PHE A 117 -12.51 -0.41 -4.68
CA PHE A 117 -13.41 -0.29 -5.84
C PHE A 117 -14.85 -0.74 -5.56
N GLU A 118 -15.13 -1.24 -4.35
CA GLU A 118 -16.46 -1.59 -3.91
C GLU A 118 -17.26 -0.33 -3.53
N ASN A 119 -18.60 -0.45 -3.57
CA ASN A 119 -19.51 0.64 -3.19
C ASN A 119 -19.60 0.88 -1.67
N TYR A 120 -18.88 0.07 -0.89
CA TYR A 120 -18.84 0.14 0.57
C TYR A 120 -17.41 0.01 1.07
N TYR A 121 -17.06 0.80 2.06
CA TYR A 121 -15.86 0.57 2.87
C TYR A 121 -16.18 -0.51 3.90
N GLY A 122 -15.88 -1.76 3.58
CA GLY A 122 -16.25 -2.86 4.46
C GLY A 122 -15.95 -4.22 3.86
N TYR A 123 -16.56 -5.23 4.46
CA TYR A 123 -16.40 -6.62 4.05
C TYR A 123 -17.74 -7.19 3.57
N LEU A 124 -17.76 -7.88 2.42
CA LEU A 124 -18.96 -8.52 1.84
C LEU A 124 -20.18 -7.58 1.69
N GLY A 125 -19.96 -6.31 1.37
CA GLY A 125 -21.05 -5.33 1.22
C GLY A 125 -21.56 -4.72 2.54
N PHE A 126 -20.98 -5.13 3.68
CA PHE A 126 -21.28 -4.53 4.98
C PHE A 126 -20.25 -3.45 5.29
N GLY A 127 -20.70 -2.27 5.67
CA GLY A 127 -19.83 -1.14 6.01
C GLY A 127 -20.43 0.21 5.67
N THR A 128 -19.59 1.21 5.61
CA THR A 128 -20.02 2.56 5.22
C THR A 128 -20.19 2.63 3.71
N LYS A 129 -21.38 2.96 3.24
CA LYS A 129 -21.64 3.20 1.82
C LYS A 129 -20.82 4.41 1.36
N LYS A 130 -20.21 4.32 0.20
CA LYS A 130 -19.55 5.44 -0.45
C LYS A 130 -20.59 6.47 -0.90
N TYR A 131 -20.20 7.73 -0.87
CA TYR A 131 -21.04 8.81 -1.39
C TYR A 131 -21.00 8.87 -2.91
N ILE A 132 -19.83 8.62 -3.48
CA ILE A 132 -19.56 8.67 -4.92
C ILE A 132 -18.88 7.35 -5.31
N GLU A 133 -19.27 6.79 -6.46
CA GLU A 133 -18.58 5.64 -7.03
C GLU A 133 -17.22 6.04 -7.61
N PRO A 134 -16.22 5.15 -7.61
CA PRO A 134 -14.97 5.40 -8.30
C PRO A 134 -15.20 5.76 -9.77
N PRO A 135 -14.48 6.74 -10.33
CA PRO A 135 -14.67 7.21 -11.70
C PRO A 135 -14.27 6.18 -12.76
N LEU A 136 -13.59 5.11 -12.36
CA LEU A 136 -13.17 3.98 -13.20
C LEU A 136 -13.61 2.66 -12.59
N LYS A 137 -13.81 1.66 -13.43
CA LYS A 137 -13.89 0.25 -12.99
C LYS A 137 -12.51 -0.38 -12.98
N LEU A 138 -12.30 -1.44 -12.20
CA LEU A 138 -11.00 -2.15 -12.12
C LEU A 138 -10.44 -2.53 -13.49
N LYS A 139 -11.29 -2.97 -14.43
CA LYS A 139 -10.88 -3.34 -15.79
C LYS A 139 -10.50 -2.18 -16.70
N GLU A 140 -10.76 -0.95 -16.27
CA GLU A 140 -10.48 0.28 -17.01
C GLU A 140 -9.24 0.99 -16.48
N LEU A 141 -8.60 0.44 -15.45
CA LEU A 141 -7.33 0.95 -14.94
C LEU A 141 -6.26 0.89 -16.02
N PRO A 142 -5.42 1.93 -16.13
CA PRO A 142 -4.18 1.83 -16.89
C PRO A 142 -3.29 0.75 -16.28
N GLU A 143 -2.25 0.33 -16.99
CA GLU A 143 -1.26 -0.58 -16.42
C GLU A 143 -0.65 0.03 -15.16
N ILE A 144 -0.70 -0.73 -14.06
CA ILE A 144 -0.20 -0.30 -12.75
C ILE A 144 1.13 -1.01 -12.47
N ASN A 145 2.20 -0.24 -12.32
CA ASN A 145 3.53 -0.75 -12.01
C ASN A 145 3.74 -0.95 -10.51
N VAL A 146 3.12 -0.09 -9.68
CA VAL A 146 3.28 -0.12 -8.23
C VAL A 146 1.93 0.02 -7.53
N PHE A 147 1.67 -0.87 -6.59
CA PHE A 147 0.54 -0.83 -5.67
C PHE A 147 1.05 -0.45 -4.28
N LEU A 148 0.62 0.69 -3.76
CA LEU A 148 0.95 1.15 -2.41
C LEU A 148 -0.24 0.95 -1.49
N LEU A 149 -0.02 0.37 -0.31
CA LEU A 149 -1.01 0.28 0.75
C LEU A 149 -0.48 0.97 2.00
N SER A 150 -1.22 1.94 2.51
CA SER A 150 -0.82 2.69 3.70
C SER A 150 -1.08 1.92 5.00
N HIS A 151 -2.25 1.30 5.14
CA HIS A 151 -2.62 0.52 6.32
C HIS A 151 -3.84 -0.40 6.04
N ASN A 152 -4.30 -1.13 7.04
CA ASN A 152 -5.32 -2.18 6.89
C ASN A 152 -6.74 -1.77 7.31
N HIS A 153 -7.06 -0.49 7.43
CA HIS A 153 -8.45 -0.09 7.59
C HIS A 153 -9.26 -0.39 6.32
N LEU A 154 -10.56 -0.61 6.48
CA LEU A 154 -11.42 -1.09 5.39
C LEU A 154 -11.68 -0.05 4.28
N ASP A 155 -11.45 1.21 4.56
CA ASP A 155 -11.50 2.34 3.63
C ASP A 155 -10.19 2.56 2.86
N HIS A 156 -9.14 1.79 3.20
CA HIS A 156 -7.84 1.78 2.52
C HIS A 156 -7.50 0.41 1.92
N MET A 157 -7.83 -0.67 2.61
CA MET A 157 -7.52 -2.03 2.19
C MET A 157 -8.79 -2.83 1.90
N SER A 158 -9.09 -3.04 0.63
CA SER A 158 -10.13 -3.97 0.20
C SER A 158 -9.55 -5.30 -0.27
N GLN A 159 -9.89 -6.38 0.44
CA GLN A 159 -9.50 -7.73 0.02
C GLN A 159 -10.15 -8.11 -1.31
N GLN A 160 -11.36 -7.61 -1.59
CA GLN A 160 -12.06 -7.87 -2.85
C GLN A 160 -11.38 -7.16 -4.01
N THR A 161 -10.97 -5.89 -3.83
CA THR A 161 -10.16 -5.18 -4.82
C THR A 161 -8.82 -5.90 -5.05
N ILE A 162 -8.09 -6.29 -3.99
CA ILE A 162 -6.83 -7.05 -4.11
C ILE A 162 -7.04 -8.34 -4.90
N ASN A 163 -8.10 -9.09 -4.61
CA ASN A 163 -8.42 -10.33 -5.31
C ASN A 163 -8.73 -10.11 -6.80
N LYS A 164 -9.53 -9.10 -7.12
CA LYS A 164 -9.99 -8.80 -8.50
C LYS A 164 -9.03 -7.90 -9.29
N PHE A 165 -7.95 -7.41 -8.67
CA PHE A 165 -7.00 -6.50 -9.32
C PHE A 165 -6.38 -7.15 -10.57
N PRO A 166 -6.41 -6.47 -11.75
CA PRO A 166 -6.05 -7.11 -13.01
C PRO A 166 -4.53 -7.36 -13.17
N TYR A 167 -3.69 -6.58 -12.51
CA TYR A 167 -2.24 -6.60 -12.70
C TYR A 167 -1.52 -7.34 -11.56
N LYS A 168 -1.51 -8.68 -11.60
CA LYS A 168 -0.89 -9.51 -10.54
C LYS A 168 0.63 -9.47 -10.51
N ASN A 169 1.26 -8.96 -11.57
CA ASN A 169 2.71 -8.78 -11.65
C ASN A 169 3.17 -7.40 -11.13
N THR A 170 2.27 -6.60 -10.62
CA THR A 170 2.55 -5.28 -10.03
C THR A 170 3.45 -5.41 -8.80
N LYS A 171 4.42 -4.50 -8.65
CA LYS A 171 5.21 -4.38 -7.43
C LYS A 171 4.31 -3.85 -6.31
N VAL A 172 4.26 -4.56 -5.20
CA VAL A 172 3.40 -4.24 -4.04
C VAL A 172 4.27 -3.77 -2.89
N LEU A 173 3.96 -2.61 -2.32
CA LEU A 173 4.59 -2.07 -1.13
C LEU A 173 3.50 -1.90 -0.05
N VAL A 174 3.66 -2.61 1.05
CA VAL A 174 2.64 -2.70 2.11
C VAL A 174 3.28 -2.71 3.50
N PRO A 175 2.55 -2.31 4.53
CA PRO A 175 3.02 -2.47 5.91
C PRO A 175 3.25 -3.93 6.28
N LEU A 176 4.11 -4.14 7.28
CA LEU A 176 4.44 -5.45 7.82
C LEU A 176 3.19 -6.29 8.14
N LYS A 177 3.28 -7.59 7.82
CA LYS A 177 2.23 -8.61 7.98
C LYS A 177 1.03 -8.47 7.02
N LEU A 178 1.03 -7.53 6.08
CA LEU A 178 -0.05 -7.38 5.12
C LEU A 178 0.24 -8.05 3.76
N GLY A 179 1.48 -8.33 3.42
CA GLY A 179 1.87 -8.97 2.15
C GLY A 179 1.20 -10.31 1.91
N LYS A 180 0.86 -11.05 2.98
CA LYS A 180 0.13 -12.32 2.89
C LYS A 180 -1.23 -12.19 2.17
N TYR A 181 -1.89 -11.05 2.25
CA TYR A 181 -3.17 -10.83 1.57
C TYR A 181 -3.00 -10.72 0.06
N PHE A 182 -1.85 -10.27 -0.39
CA PHE A 182 -1.50 -10.18 -1.81
C PHE A 182 -1.03 -11.55 -2.35
N THR A 183 -0.10 -12.18 -1.68
CA THR A 183 0.43 -13.48 -2.12
C THR A 183 -0.64 -14.58 -2.18
N LYS A 184 -1.62 -14.57 -1.26
CA LYS A 184 -2.78 -15.47 -1.30
C LYS A 184 -3.73 -15.19 -2.48
N ASN A 185 -3.66 -14.01 -3.08
CA ASN A 185 -4.49 -13.58 -4.21
C ASN A 185 -3.72 -13.54 -5.54
N GLY A 186 -2.65 -14.32 -5.67
CA GLY A 186 -1.94 -14.56 -6.93
C GLY A 186 -0.86 -13.56 -7.28
N TYR A 187 -0.48 -12.65 -6.36
CA TYR A 187 0.69 -11.78 -6.57
C TYR A 187 1.98 -12.56 -6.34
N GLN A 188 3.00 -12.29 -7.14
CA GLN A 188 4.31 -12.92 -7.01
C GLN A 188 5.00 -12.48 -5.71
N LYS A 189 5.52 -13.45 -4.94
CA LYS A 189 6.09 -13.20 -3.61
C LYS A 189 7.29 -12.24 -3.64
N ASP A 190 8.12 -12.32 -4.65
CA ASP A 190 9.28 -11.45 -4.86
C ASP A 190 8.90 -9.99 -5.19
N LYS A 191 7.69 -9.77 -5.71
CA LYS A 191 7.11 -8.45 -5.99
C LYS A 191 6.45 -7.79 -4.78
N VAL A 192 6.15 -8.56 -3.72
CA VAL A 192 5.51 -8.05 -2.50
C VAL A 192 6.58 -7.73 -1.47
N LYS A 193 6.67 -6.45 -1.07
CA LYS A 193 7.61 -5.93 -0.07
C LYS A 193 6.84 -5.34 1.12
N GLU A 194 7.29 -5.70 2.31
CA GLU A 194 6.78 -5.21 3.59
C GLU A 194 7.76 -4.27 4.27
#